data_c6343b1bd9a1308fcdfb233d1e645109
#
_entry.id   c6343b1bd9a1308fcdfb233d1e645109
#
_cell.length_a   1.000
_cell.length_b   1.000
_cell.length_c   1.000
_cell.angle_alpha   90.00
_cell.angle_beta   90.00
_cell.angle_gamma   90.00
#
_symmetry.space_group_name_H-M   'P 1'
#
loop_
_entity.id
_entity.type
_entity.pdbx_description
1 polymer ?
#
loop_
_entity_poly.entity_id
_entity_poly.type
_entity_poly.pdbx_seq_one_letter_code
_entity_poly.pdbx_strand_id
1 'polypeptide(L)'
;MATIDTPVKTSVGGSGHAPVRAPRARRGRPGSRLWVKAVVALLLVVEVYPMIWMFLTSLKSNDDYLNNSTWSLPTTWEWSNYTEAWTTGNIGLYVQNSLLAVVPALALMLLLGTAAGFALQVMVWKGRSLTLLVFLAGMMVPPQMILLPLFTVYFQTGLSGTLWPLILTYTGTGLPLTVFMMATYYRSVPRELFEAATIDGAGILRAFWTISLPLVRNALLTVGLVQFFFIWNDLLIALTFTNNQDLRTIQVGLLNFTGDFGATQYGPLFAAICINVFGTLLIYLFLNQKVMKGLTSGALKG
;
A
#
# COMPACT_ATOMS: atom_id res chain seq x y z
N MET A 1 -13.75 -16.34 -96.82
CA MET A 1 -12.62 -15.52 -96.39
C MET A 1 -12.37 -15.88 -94.93
N ALA A 2 -11.27 -16.54 -94.64
CA ALA A 2 -11.00 -17.32 -93.48
C ALA A 2 -10.70 -16.45 -92.21
N THR A 3 -11.32 -16.75 -91.12
CA THR A 3 -10.97 -16.27 -89.77
C THR A 3 -10.27 -17.38 -89.07
N ILE A 4 -9.03 -17.12 -88.67
CA ILE A 4 -8.17 -18.02 -87.93
C ILE A 4 -8.41 -17.78 -86.42
N ASP A 5 -8.96 -18.78 -85.71
CA ASP A 5 -9.03 -18.83 -84.27
C ASP A 5 -7.71 -19.39 -83.69
N THR A 6 -7.03 -18.60 -82.89
CA THR A 6 -5.91 -19.09 -82.07
C THR A 6 -6.33 -19.19 -80.56
N PRO A 7 -6.15 -20.36 -79.94
CA PRO A 7 -6.49 -20.48 -78.54
C PRO A 7 -5.39 -19.89 -77.64
N VAL A 8 -5.77 -18.97 -76.78
CA VAL A 8 -4.91 -18.41 -75.72
C VAL A 8 -4.78 -19.45 -74.59
N LYS A 9 -3.56 -19.97 -74.40
CA LYS A 9 -3.21 -20.78 -73.22
C LYS A 9 -3.05 -19.88 -71.97
N THR A 10 -3.99 -19.89 -71.09
CA THR A 10 -3.83 -19.33 -69.76
C THR A 10 -3.05 -20.30 -68.84
N SER A 11 -1.78 -19.97 -68.57
CA SER A 11 -0.98 -20.64 -67.57
C SER A 11 -1.39 -20.14 -66.18
N VAL A 12 -2.09 -20.99 -65.41
CA VAL A 12 -2.36 -20.76 -64.00
C VAL A 12 -1.06 -21.06 -63.24
N GLY A 13 -0.32 -19.99 -62.91
CA GLY A 13 0.83 -20.05 -61.99
C GLY A 13 0.37 -20.34 -60.56
N GLY A 14 0.55 -21.58 -60.14
CA GLY A 14 0.37 -21.96 -58.75
C GLY A 14 1.37 -21.23 -57.84
N SER A 15 0.93 -20.19 -57.11
CA SER A 15 1.71 -19.58 -56.05
C SER A 15 1.75 -20.53 -54.83
N GLY A 16 2.82 -21.31 -54.75
CA GLY A 16 3.11 -22.12 -53.59
C GLY A 16 3.29 -21.24 -52.34
N HIS A 17 2.28 -21.11 -51.55
CA HIS A 17 2.42 -20.54 -50.22
C HIS A 17 3.24 -21.53 -49.36
N ALA A 18 4.53 -21.19 -49.14
CA ALA A 18 5.35 -21.86 -48.18
C ALA A 18 4.67 -21.75 -46.77
N PRO A 19 4.53 -22.83 -46.03
CA PRO A 19 3.90 -22.76 -44.69
C PRO A 19 4.74 -21.86 -43.79
N VAL A 20 4.13 -20.79 -43.27
CA VAL A 20 4.73 -19.91 -42.28
C VAL A 20 5.05 -20.77 -41.05
N ARG A 21 6.33 -21.10 -40.87
CA ARG A 21 6.81 -21.82 -39.69
C ARG A 21 6.50 -20.97 -38.45
N ALA A 22 5.57 -21.41 -37.64
CA ALA A 22 5.30 -20.85 -36.33
C ALA A 22 6.63 -20.74 -35.53
N PRO A 23 6.88 -19.62 -34.82
CA PRO A 23 8.10 -19.45 -34.05
C PRO A 23 8.17 -20.57 -33.01
N ARG A 24 9.21 -21.41 -33.13
CA ARG A 24 9.49 -22.46 -32.14
C ARG A 24 9.66 -21.80 -30.77
N ALA A 25 8.71 -22.04 -29.85
CA ALA A 25 8.84 -21.64 -28.46
C ALA A 25 10.21 -22.15 -27.96
N ARG A 26 11.11 -21.22 -27.61
CA ARG A 26 12.40 -21.52 -27.00
C ARG A 26 12.11 -22.27 -25.70
N ARG A 27 12.17 -23.59 -25.70
CA ARG A 27 12.19 -24.40 -24.48
C ARG A 27 13.42 -23.98 -23.68
N GLY A 28 13.23 -23.15 -22.65
CA GLY A 28 14.30 -22.72 -21.77
C GLY A 28 15.03 -23.94 -21.20
N ARG A 29 16.38 -23.90 -21.22
CA ARG A 29 17.25 -24.95 -20.72
C ARG A 29 16.85 -25.32 -19.29
N PRO A 30 16.66 -26.60 -18.93
CA PRO A 30 16.20 -27.02 -17.61
C PRO A 30 17.12 -26.53 -16.46
N GLY A 31 18.42 -26.32 -16.72
CA GLY A 31 19.37 -25.78 -15.75
C GLY A 31 19.09 -24.32 -15.32
N SER A 32 18.51 -23.49 -16.21
CA SER A 32 18.18 -22.11 -15.84
C SER A 32 17.01 -22.03 -14.87
N ARG A 33 16.08 -22.97 -14.92
CA ARG A 33 14.94 -23.04 -14.00
C ARG A 33 15.35 -23.53 -12.61
N LEU A 34 16.36 -24.41 -12.52
CA LEU A 34 16.86 -24.89 -11.23
C LEU A 34 17.61 -23.79 -10.49
N TRP A 35 18.46 -23.03 -11.18
CA TRP A 35 19.16 -21.88 -10.61
C TRP A 35 18.19 -20.80 -10.10
N VAL A 36 17.17 -20.45 -10.90
CA VAL A 36 16.14 -19.49 -10.48
C VAL A 36 15.40 -19.98 -9.23
N LYS A 37 15.03 -21.26 -9.17
CA LYS A 37 14.42 -21.85 -7.98
C LYS A 37 15.33 -21.80 -6.76
N ALA A 38 16.62 -22.08 -6.92
CA ALA A 38 17.60 -22.00 -5.84
C ALA A 38 17.75 -20.57 -5.32
N VAL A 39 17.84 -19.57 -6.21
CA VAL A 39 17.89 -18.15 -5.82
C VAL A 39 16.62 -17.72 -5.10
N VAL A 40 15.45 -18.08 -5.63
CA VAL A 40 14.14 -17.78 -4.99
C VAL A 40 14.05 -18.44 -3.61
N ALA A 41 14.47 -19.72 -3.49
CA ALA A 41 14.48 -20.42 -2.20
C ALA A 41 15.43 -19.75 -1.20
N LEU A 42 16.61 -19.34 -1.64
CA LEU A 42 17.57 -18.60 -0.80
C LEU A 42 16.98 -17.27 -0.33
N LEU A 43 16.38 -16.50 -1.22
CA LEU A 43 15.73 -15.22 -0.87
C LEU A 43 14.60 -15.44 0.13
N LEU A 44 13.76 -16.47 -0.07
CA LEU A 44 12.69 -16.81 0.88
C LEU A 44 13.23 -17.17 2.26
N VAL A 45 14.33 -17.92 2.33
CA VAL A 45 14.98 -18.25 3.62
C VAL A 45 15.49 -16.99 4.30
N VAL A 46 16.15 -16.08 3.57
CA VAL A 46 16.66 -14.81 4.10
C VAL A 46 15.52 -13.92 4.62
N GLU A 47 14.39 -13.86 3.92
CA GLU A 47 13.24 -13.03 4.32
C GLU A 47 12.43 -13.65 5.48
N VAL A 48 12.24 -14.96 5.50
CA VAL A 48 11.41 -15.63 6.52
C VAL A 48 12.19 -15.85 7.81
N TYR A 49 13.51 -16.04 7.73
CA TYR A 49 14.36 -16.32 8.89
C TYR A 49 14.26 -15.26 10.01
N PRO A 50 14.36 -13.94 9.74
CA PRO A 50 14.19 -12.91 10.77
C PRO A 50 12.81 -12.96 11.44
N MET A 51 11.77 -13.30 10.71
CA MET A 51 10.40 -13.41 11.25
C MET A 51 10.28 -14.60 12.22
N ILE A 52 10.87 -15.76 11.85
CA ILE A 52 10.93 -16.93 12.73
C ILE A 52 11.76 -16.60 13.97
N TRP A 53 12.92 -15.98 13.79
CA TRP A 53 13.79 -15.59 14.90
C TRP A 53 13.09 -14.62 15.86
N MET A 54 12.42 -13.60 15.34
CA MET A 54 11.63 -12.66 16.13
C MET A 54 10.53 -13.37 16.93
N PHE A 55 9.81 -14.30 16.30
CA PHE A 55 8.77 -15.09 16.96
C PHE A 55 9.35 -15.99 18.06
N LEU A 56 10.46 -16.67 17.82
CA LEU A 56 11.13 -17.49 18.83
C LEU A 56 11.64 -16.62 19.99
N THR A 57 12.17 -15.44 19.68
CA THR A 57 12.64 -14.49 20.70
C THR A 57 11.49 -13.95 21.56
N SER A 58 10.30 -13.76 20.99
CA SER A 58 9.11 -13.34 21.74
C SER A 58 8.65 -14.35 22.79
N LEU A 59 9.13 -15.59 22.72
CA LEU A 59 8.80 -16.66 23.67
C LEU A 59 9.94 -16.94 24.66
N LYS A 60 11.01 -16.15 24.68
CA LYS A 60 12.08 -16.23 25.67
C LYS A 60 11.74 -15.42 26.91
N SER A 61 12.24 -15.90 28.08
CA SER A 61 12.32 -15.05 29.26
C SER A 61 13.38 -13.96 29.08
N ASN A 62 13.34 -12.91 29.89
CA ASN A 62 14.34 -11.85 29.84
C ASN A 62 15.76 -12.38 30.15
N ASP A 63 15.85 -13.29 31.13
CA ASP A 63 17.10 -13.95 31.52
C ASP A 63 17.64 -14.86 30.40
N ASP A 64 16.77 -15.60 29.72
CA ASP A 64 17.12 -16.44 28.58
C ASP A 64 17.68 -15.59 27.40
N TYR A 65 17.06 -14.44 27.14
CA TYR A 65 17.51 -13.52 26.11
C TYR A 65 18.88 -12.91 26.41
N LEU A 66 19.10 -12.51 27.66
CA LEU A 66 20.35 -11.82 28.07
C LEU A 66 21.53 -12.75 28.27
N ASN A 67 21.29 -13.96 28.82
CA ASN A 67 22.36 -14.86 29.25
C ASN A 67 22.67 -15.98 28.25
N ASN A 68 21.78 -16.29 27.30
CA ASN A 68 21.98 -17.31 26.31
C ASN A 68 22.27 -16.72 24.93
N SER A 69 22.71 -17.57 23.98
CA SER A 69 22.96 -17.14 22.61
C SER A 69 21.67 -16.57 22.01
N THR A 70 21.79 -15.44 21.30
CA THR A 70 20.67 -14.81 20.58
C THR A 70 19.97 -15.76 19.60
N TRP A 71 20.71 -16.77 19.10
CA TRP A 71 20.21 -17.77 18.14
C TRP A 71 19.70 -19.06 18.80
N SER A 72 19.81 -19.19 20.14
CA SER A 72 19.29 -20.37 20.85
C SER A 72 17.77 -20.43 20.78
N LEU A 73 17.22 -21.64 20.83
CA LEU A 73 15.81 -21.81 21.07
C LEU A 73 15.43 -21.39 22.51
N PRO A 74 14.17 -21.01 22.80
CA PRO A 74 13.74 -20.74 24.16
C PRO A 74 13.98 -21.94 25.08
N THR A 75 14.54 -21.70 26.24
CA THR A 75 14.70 -22.73 27.30
C THR A 75 13.35 -23.07 27.93
N THR A 76 12.53 -22.04 28.13
CA THR A 76 11.12 -22.11 28.52
C THR A 76 10.29 -21.33 27.51
N TRP A 77 9.07 -21.81 27.23
CA TRP A 77 8.18 -21.16 26.26
C TRP A 77 7.25 -20.20 27.01
N GLU A 78 7.65 -18.91 27.08
CA GLU A 78 6.97 -17.88 27.84
C GLU A 78 5.82 -17.23 27.04
N TRP A 79 4.70 -17.94 26.91
CA TRP A 79 3.49 -17.37 26.28
C TRP A 79 2.90 -16.19 27.05
N SER A 80 3.21 -16.07 28.34
CA SER A 80 2.88 -14.95 29.21
C SER A 80 3.33 -13.61 28.64
N ASN A 81 4.42 -13.56 27.87
CA ASN A 81 4.90 -12.34 27.22
C ASN A 81 3.84 -11.67 26.33
N TYR A 82 3.00 -12.46 25.65
CA TYR A 82 1.91 -11.93 24.83
C TYR A 82 0.79 -11.33 25.67
N THR A 83 0.44 -11.97 26.79
CA THR A 83 -0.56 -11.44 27.72
C THR A 83 -0.05 -10.17 28.38
N GLU A 84 1.22 -10.15 28.81
CA GLU A 84 1.86 -8.99 29.41
C GLU A 84 1.96 -7.83 28.41
N ALA A 85 2.39 -8.08 27.18
CA ALA A 85 2.41 -7.06 26.12
C ALA A 85 1.02 -6.46 25.89
N TRP A 86 -0.02 -7.32 25.83
CA TRP A 86 -1.37 -6.89 25.54
C TRP A 86 -2.01 -6.07 26.66
N THR A 87 -1.85 -6.51 27.91
CA THR A 87 -2.49 -5.91 29.10
C THR A 87 -1.61 -4.85 29.75
N THR A 88 -0.48 -5.25 30.35
CA THR A 88 0.43 -4.36 31.08
C THR A 88 1.16 -3.39 30.15
N GLY A 89 1.57 -3.86 28.97
CA GLY A 89 2.17 -3.04 27.92
C GLY A 89 1.17 -2.18 27.15
N ASN A 90 -0.14 -2.31 27.42
CA ASN A 90 -1.22 -1.56 26.78
C ASN A 90 -1.27 -1.66 25.24
N ILE A 91 -0.68 -2.71 24.64
CA ILE A 91 -0.64 -2.87 23.17
C ILE A 91 -2.05 -2.93 22.59
N GLY A 92 -3.03 -3.53 23.28
CA GLY A 92 -4.43 -3.55 22.85
C GLY A 92 -5.00 -2.14 22.65
N LEU A 93 -4.77 -1.23 23.61
CA LEU A 93 -5.18 0.17 23.50
C LEU A 93 -4.46 0.88 22.35
N TYR A 94 -3.16 0.64 22.19
CA TYR A 94 -2.37 1.32 21.16
C TYR A 94 -2.72 0.84 19.74
N VAL A 95 -3.08 -0.42 19.57
CA VAL A 95 -3.66 -0.94 18.31
C VAL A 95 -5.00 -0.25 18.00
N GLN A 96 -5.87 -0.12 19.02
CA GLN A 96 -7.14 0.59 18.87
C GLN A 96 -6.94 2.05 18.47
N ASN A 97 -6.04 2.77 19.14
CA ASN A 97 -5.71 4.16 18.80
C ASN A 97 -5.14 4.29 17.39
N SER A 98 -4.25 3.37 16.99
CA SER A 98 -3.72 3.34 15.64
C SER A 98 -4.84 3.19 14.61
N LEU A 99 -5.79 2.28 14.83
CA LEU A 99 -6.93 2.10 13.94
C LEU A 99 -7.82 3.35 13.91
N LEU A 100 -8.09 3.96 15.08
CA LEU A 100 -8.90 5.17 15.19
C LEU A 100 -8.25 6.41 14.54
N ALA A 101 -6.92 6.45 14.44
CA ALA A 101 -6.21 7.51 13.72
C ALA A 101 -6.07 7.19 12.23
N VAL A 102 -5.65 5.97 11.89
CA VAL A 102 -5.29 5.56 10.52
C VAL A 102 -6.52 5.44 9.64
N VAL A 103 -7.61 4.80 10.11
CA VAL A 103 -8.79 4.54 9.28
C VAL A 103 -9.48 5.82 8.82
N PRO A 104 -9.77 6.82 9.71
CA PRO A 104 -10.34 8.09 9.27
C PRO A 104 -9.40 8.89 8.38
N ALA A 105 -8.08 8.95 8.70
CA ALA A 105 -7.10 9.63 7.88
C ALA A 105 -7.04 9.04 6.46
N LEU A 106 -7.02 7.72 6.36
CA LEU A 106 -7.00 7.00 5.10
C LEU A 106 -8.30 7.25 4.29
N ALA A 107 -9.46 7.21 4.94
CA ALA A 107 -10.75 7.49 4.29
C ALA A 107 -10.81 8.91 3.74
N LEU A 108 -10.40 9.91 4.51
CA LEU A 108 -10.33 11.31 4.08
C LEU A 108 -9.34 11.49 2.92
N MET A 109 -8.15 10.93 3.05
CA MET A 109 -7.09 10.99 2.06
C MET A 109 -7.51 10.37 0.72
N LEU A 110 -8.12 9.19 0.75
CA LEU A 110 -8.60 8.51 -0.45
C LEU A 110 -9.76 9.24 -1.09
N LEU A 111 -10.72 9.73 -0.30
CA LEU A 111 -11.86 10.49 -0.81
C LEU A 111 -11.41 11.79 -1.48
N LEU A 112 -10.64 12.60 -0.75
CA LEU A 112 -10.15 13.89 -1.25
C LEU A 112 -9.18 13.73 -2.42
N GLY A 113 -8.26 12.76 -2.32
CA GLY A 113 -7.29 12.48 -3.38
C GLY A 113 -7.93 11.96 -4.66
N THR A 114 -8.96 11.12 -4.54
CA THR A 114 -9.72 10.64 -5.71
C THR A 114 -10.53 11.75 -6.34
N ALA A 115 -11.22 12.57 -5.54
CA ALA A 115 -11.97 13.72 -6.03
C ALA A 115 -11.05 14.76 -6.73
N ALA A 116 -9.89 15.03 -6.14
CA ALA A 116 -8.88 15.90 -6.75
C ALA A 116 -8.30 15.29 -8.03
N GLY A 117 -7.96 13.99 -8.03
CA GLY A 117 -7.48 13.28 -9.22
C GLY A 117 -8.50 13.32 -10.37
N PHE A 118 -9.78 13.10 -10.06
CA PHE A 118 -10.89 13.23 -11.00
C PHE A 118 -10.98 14.66 -11.55
N ALA A 119 -11.00 15.67 -10.69
CA ALA A 119 -11.08 17.07 -11.09
C ALA A 119 -9.90 17.49 -11.98
N LEU A 120 -8.70 17.00 -11.70
CA LEU A 120 -7.47 17.37 -12.43
C LEU A 120 -7.32 16.66 -13.78
N GLN A 121 -7.88 15.45 -13.95
CA GLN A 121 -7.68 14.66 -15.17
C GLN A 121 -8.92 14.53 -16.05
N VAL A 122 -10.11 14.41 -15.45
CA VAL A 122 -11.37 14.23 -16.18
C VAL A 122 -11.99 15.57 -16.51
N MET A 123 -12.05 16.49 -15.51
CA MET A 123 -12.64 17.80 -15.75
C MET A 123 -11.69 18.71 -16.57
N VAL A 124 -12.29 19.60 -17.39
CA VAL A 124 -11.55 20.59 -18.18
C VAL A 124 -11.76 21.97 -17.58
N TRP A 125 -10.73 22.54 -16.94
CA TRP A 125 -10.77 23.87 -16.36
C TRP A 125 -9.39 24.55 -16.39
N LYS A 126 -9.40 25.88 -16.32
CA LYS A 126 -8.17 26.68 -16.33
C LYS A 126 -7.42 26.53 -15.00
N GLY A 127 -6.12 26.21 -15.05
CA GLY A 127 -5.30 26.07 -13.84
C GLY A 127 -5.08 24.63 -13.35
N ARG A 128 -5.75 23.62 -13.92
CA ARG A 128 -5.60 22.20 -13.48
C ARG A 128 -4.16 21.71 -13.44
N SER A 129 -3.34 22.11 -14.43
CA SER A 129 -1.92 21.72 -14.48
C SER A 129 -1.10 22.39 -13.38
N LEU A 130 -1.37 23.66 -13.08
CA LEU A 130 -0.72 24.37 -11.99
C LEU A 130 -1.12 23.76 -10.64
N THR A 131 -2.38 23.45 -10.46
CA THR A 131 -2.86 22.77 -9.23
C THR A 131 -2.19 21.41 -9.03
N LEU A 132 -2.06 20.62 -10.10
CA LEU A 132 -1.32 19.36 -10.02
C LEU A 132 0.15 19.60 -9.64
N LEU A 133 0.80 20.64 -10.21
CA LEU A 133 2.17 21.00 -9.86
C LEU A 133 2.30 21.41 -8.38
N VAL A 134 1.33 22.12 -7.82
CA VAL A 134 1.30 22.46 -6.39
C VAL A 134 1.23 21.21 -5.52
N PHE A 135 0.40 20.21 -5.86
CA PHE A 135 0.39 18.93 -5.15
C PHE A 135 1.73 18.20 -5.27
N LEU A 136 2.35 18.19 -6.46
CA LEU A 136 3.67 17.57 -6.63
C LEU A 136 4.76 18.29 -5.81
N ALA A 137 4.72 19.63 -5.77
CA ALA A 137 5.61 20.41 -4.91
C ALA A 137 5.40 20.11 -3.42
N GLY A 138 4.15 19.84 -3.01
CA GLY A 138 3.82 19.43 -1.65
C GLY A 138 4.49 18.12 -1.22
N MET A 139 4.77 17.18 -2.15
CA MET A 139 5.53 15.96 -1.86
C MET A 139 6.99 16.22 -1.51
N MET A 140 7.54 17.36 -1.91
CA MET A 140 8.94 17.74 -1.63
C MET A 140 9.14 18.34 -0.24
N VAL A 141 8.04 18.68 0.45
CA VAL A 141 8.11 19.24 1.81
C VAL A 141 8.31 18.09 2.80
N PRO A 142 9.45 18.04 3.51
CA PRO A 142 9.68 17.03 4.53
C PRO A 142 8.67 17.17 5.68
N PRO A 143 7.94 16.12 6.05
CA PRO A 143 6.98 16.19 7.16
C PRO A 143 7.60 16.71 8.46
N GLN A 144 8.87 16.43 8.70
CA GLN A 144 9.61 16.87 9.89
C GLN A 144 9.63 18.40 10.06
N MET A 145 9.66 19.15 8.96
CA MET A 145 9.73 20.62 9.01
C MET A 145 8.42 21.26 9.45
N ILE A 146 7.30 20.57 9.27
CA ILE A 146 5.97 21.10 9.59
C ILE A 146 5.48 20.68 10.99
N LEU A 147 6.18 19.76 11.68
CA LEU A 147 5.72 19.24 12.98
C LEU A 147 5.60 20.32 14.05
N LEU A 148 6.64 21.15 14.21
CA LEU A 148 6.63 22.20 15.24
C LEU A 148 5.58 23.29 14.98
N PRO A 149 5.43 23.84 13.77
CA PRO A 149 4.31 24.72 13.44
C PRO A 149 2.94 24.09 13.69
N LEU A 150 2.74 22.84 13.26
CA LEU A 150 1.47 22.14 13.47
C LEU A 150 1.19 21.87 14.95
N PHE A 151 2.21 21.51 15.73
CA PHE A 151 2.07 21.35 17.18
C PHE A 151 1.53 22.62 17.82
N THR A 152 2.09 23.78 17.45
CA THR A 152 1.64 25.08 17.95
C THR A 152 0.18 25.34 17.57
N VAL A 153 -0.21 25.10 16.31
CA VAL A 153 -1.59 25.29 15.85
C VAL A 153 -2.55 24.36 16.62
N TYR A 154 -2.22 23.06 16.76
CA TYR A 154 -3.09 22.12 17.47
C TYR A 154 -3.19 22.43 18.96
N PHE A 155 -2.13 22.93 19.57
CA PHE A 155 -2.17 23.40 20.96
C PHE A 155 -3.10 24.62 21.11
N GLN A 156 -2.94 25.63 20.26
CA GLN A 156 -3.75 26.87 20.30
C GLN A 156 -5.22 26.64 19.96
N THR A 157 -5.52 25.65 19.11
CA THR A 157 -6.90 25.31 18.72
C THR A 157 -7.58 24.32 19.66
N GLY A 158 -6.89 23.85 20.73
CA GLY A 158 -7.43 22.90 21.69
C GLY A 158 -7.59 21.48 21.14
N LEU A 159 -6.97 21.14 20.01
CA LEU A 159 -6.99 19.79 19.44
C LEU A 159 -5.96 18.86 20.10
N SER A 160 -4.95 19.42 20.79
CA SER A 160 -3.97 18.63 21.55
C SER A 160 -4.67 17.79 22.61
N GLY A 161 -4.16 16.56 22.84
CA GLY A 161 -4.81 15.60 23.75
C GLY A 161 -5.96 14.81 23.13
N THR A 162 -6.07 14.84 21.80
CA THR A 162 -7.00 14.00 21.01
C THR A 162 -6.26 13.31 19.87
N LEU A 163 -6.94 12.43 19.11
CA LEU A 163 -6.36 11.81 17.90
C LEU A 163 -6.50 12.69 16.63
N TRP A 164 -7.19 13.82 16.70
CA TRP A 164 -7.38 14.72 15.56
C TRP A 164 -6.07 15.24 14.96
N PRO A 165 -5.04 15.64 15.74
CA PRO A 165 -3.73 16.00 15.21
C PRO A 165 -3.13 14.96 14.28
N LEU A 166 -3.24 13.67 14.63
CA LEU A 166 -2.78 12.57 13.79
C LEU A 166 -3.61 12.45 12.51
N ILE A 167 -4.94 12.43 12.63
CA ILE A 167 -5.86 12.29 11.49
C ILE A 167 -5.61 13.38 10.46
N LEU A 168 -5.53 14.64 10.92
CA LEU A 168 -5.35 15.80 10.03
C LEU A 168 -3.95 15.83 9.41
N THR A 169 -2.90 15.55 10.21
CA THR A 169 -1.53 15.55 9.71
C THR A 169 -1.31 14.42 8.71
N TYR A 170 -1.76 13.21 9.00
CA TYR A 170 -1.66 12.08 8.06
C TYR A 170 -2.43 12.36 6.77
N THR A 171 -3.63 12.92 6.87
CA THR A 171 -4.41 13.31 5.69
C THR A 171 -3.66 14.34 4.86
N GLY A 172 -3.17 15.41 5.49
CA GLY A 172 -2.48 16.50 4.80
C GLY A 172 -1.18 16.06 4.12
N THR A 173 -0.34 15.31 4.83
CA THR A 173 0.97 14.86 4.32
C THR A 173 0.85 13.75 3.26
N GLY A 174 -0.16 12.89 3.36
CA GLY A 174 -0.40 11.82 2.38
C GLY A 174 -1.20 12.24 1.16
N LEU A 175 -1.95 13.36 1.25
CA LEU A 175 -2.82 13.83 0.16
C LEU A 175 -2.05 14.10 -1.15
N PRO A 176 -0.86 14.75 -1.19
CA PRO A 176 -0.14 14.98 -2.42
C PRO A 176 0.17 13.72 -3.22
N LEU A 177 0.71 12.70 -2.56
CA LEU A 177 0.99 11.40 -3.19
C LEU A 177 -0.29 10.71 -3.67
N THR A 178 -1.35 10.76 -2.86
CA THR A 178 -2.66 10.18 -3.22
C THR A 178 -3.23 10.84 -4.47
N VAL A 179 -3.20 12.18 -4.55
CA VAL A 179 -3.66 12.95 -5.73
C VAL A 179 -2.84 12.58 -6.95
N PHE A 180 -1.51 12.51 -6.83
CA PHE A 180 -0.63 12.12 -7.93
C PHE A 180 -0.94 10.72 -8.45
N MET A 181 -1.06 9.74 -7.56
CA MET A 181 -1.37 8.36 -7.93
C MET A 181 -2.75 8.29 -8.60
N MET A 182 -3.78 8.89 -8.00
CA MET A 182 -5.13 8.87 -8.56
C MET A 182 -5.21 9.61 -9.91
N ALA A 183 -4.55 10.76 -10.04
CA ALA A 183 -4.45 11.47 -11.32
C ALA A 183 -3.77 10.60 -12.40
N THR A 184 -2.75 9.83 -12.04
CA THR A 184 -2.09 8.89 -12.96
C THR A 184 -3.03 7.77 -13.40
N TYR A 185 -3.82 7.20 -12.48
CA TYR A 185 -4.82 6.19 -12.82
C TYR A 185 -5.92 6.74 -13.73
N TYR A 186 -6.42 7.96 -13.46
CA TYR A 186 -7.43 8.59 -14.31
C TYR A 186 -6.97 8.87 -15.74
N ARG A 187 -5.66 8.99 -16.01
CA ARG A 187 -5.14 9.11 -17.38
C ARG A 187 -5.42 7.88 -18.25
N SER A 188 -5.54 6.70 -17.62
CA SER A 188 -5.83 5.45 -18.34
C SER A 188 -7.33 5.20 -18.54
N VAL A 189 -8.19 6.04 -17.97
CA VAL A 189 -9.64 5.92 -18.11
C VAL A 189 -10.09 6.64 -19.39
N PRO A 190 -10.81 5.95 -20.30
CA PRO A 190 -11.33 6.57 -21.52
C PRO A 190 -12.27 7.73 -21.20
N ARG A 191 -12.06 8.86 -21.83
CA ARG A 191 -12.87 10.08 -21.62
C ARG A 191 -14.29 9.94 -22.14
N GLU A 192 -14.47 9.13 -23.18
CA GLU A 192 -15.73 8.83 -23.83
C GLU A 192 -16.80 8.34 -22.85
N LEU A 193 -16.39 7.67 -21.76
CA LEU A 193 -17.30 7.23 -20.70
C LEU A 193 -17.95 8.40 -19.95
N PHE A 194 -17.19 9.47 -19.72
CA PHE A 194 -17.69 10.68 -19.06
C PHE A 194 -18.45 11.59 -20.02
N GLU A 195 -18.06 11.62 -21.29
CA GLU A 195 -18.76 12.35 -22.36
C GLU A 195 -20.15 11.73 -22.59
N ALA A 196 -20.24 10.40 -22.69
CA ALA A 196 -21.51 9.69 -22.80
C ALA A 196 -22.44 9.98 -21.61
N ALA A 197 -21.90 9.93 -20.38
CA ALA A 197 -22.65 10.26 -19.19
C ALA A 197 -23.18 11.71 -19.19
N THR A 198 -22.41 12.64 -19.74
CA THR A 198 -22.84 14.04 -19.88
C THR A 198 -23.96 14.18 -20.90
N ILE A 199 -23.90 13.43 -22.01
CA ILE A 199 -24.97 13.38 -23.03
C ILE A 199 -26.25 12.81 -22.41
N ASP A 200 -26.15 11.79 -21.54
CA ASP A 200 -27.25 11.20 -20.78
C ASP A 200 -27.78 12.12 -19.64
N GLY A 201 -27.24 13.34 -19.51
CA GLY A 201 -27.68 14.33 -18.53
C GLY A 201 -27.16 14.09 -17.11
N ALA A 202 -26.12 13.25 -16.92
CA ALA A 202 -25.52 13.06 -15.62
C ALA A 202 -24.69 14.29 -15.22
N GLY A 203 -25.05 14.92 -14.10
CA GLY A 203 -24.23 15.97 -13.49
C GLY A 203 -22.90 15.42 -12.98
N ILE A 204 -21.91 16.31 -12.78
CA ILE A 204 -20.53 15.95 -12.42
C ILE A 204 -20.41 15.11 -11.14
N LEU A 205 -21.20 15.41 -10.11
CA LEU A 205 -21.22 14.65 -8.85
C LEU A 205 -21.79 13.24 -9.07
N ARG A 206 -22.82 13.11 -9.89
CA ARG A 206 -23.38 11.81 -10.24
C ARG A 206 -22.34 10.99 -11.03
N ALA A 207 -21.69 11.59 -12.02
CA ALA A 207 -20.63 10.93 -12.79
C ALA A 207 -19.47 10.50 -11.89
N PHE A 208 -19.08 11.30 -10.88
CA PHE A 208 -18.05 10.95 -9.91
C PHE A 208 -18.44 9.69 -9.11
N TRP A 209 -19.62 9.69 -8.48
CA TRP A 209 -20.02 8.61 -7.58
C TRP A 209 -20.43 7.32 -8.31
N THR A 210 -21.13 7.43 -9.44
CA THR A 210 -21.73 6.27 -10.12
C THR A 210 -20.84 5.66 -11.21
N ILE A 211 -19.92 6.44 -11.76
CA ILE A 211 -19.05 5.99 -12.87
C ILE A 211 -17.60 5.99 -12.42
N SER A 212 -17.08 7.14 -11.99
CA SER A 212 -15.67 7.33 -11.69
C SER A 212 -15.22 6.43 -10.55
N LEU A 213 -15.85 6.48 -9.40
CA LEU A 213 -15.45 5.76 -8.19
C LEU A 213 -15.45 4.23 -8.36
N PRO A 214 -16.51 3.61 -8.92
CA PRO A 214 -16.49 2.17 -9.23
C PRO A 214 -15.39 1.77 -10.21
N LEU A 215 -15.08 2.63 -11.17
CA LEU A 215 -14.09 2.35 -12.21
C LEU A 215 -12.67 2.31 -11.64
N VAL A 216 -12.36 3.23 -10.71
CA VAL A 216 -11.03 3.32 -10.08
C VAL A 216 -10.91 2.55 -8.77
N ARG A 217 -11.89 1.74 -8.38
CA ARG A 217 -11.90 1.02 -7.09
C ARG A 217 -10.64 0.19 -6.84
N ASN A 218 -10.07 -0.43 -7.88
CA ASN A 218 -8.85 -1.21 -7.75
C ASN A 218 -7.63 -0.32 -7.51
N ALA A 219 -7.59 0.85 -8.17
CA ALA A 219 -6.59 1.88 -7.91
C ALA A 219 -6.70 2.40 -6.47
N LEU A 220 -7.93 2.66 -5.99
CA LEU A 220 -8.18 3.05 -4.60
C LEU A 220 -7.65 2.05 -3.59
N LEU A 221 -7.86 0.75 -3.81
CA LEU A 221 -7.33 -0.30 -2.94
C LEU A 221 -5.80 -0.30 -2.95
N THR A 222 -5.17 -0.12 -4.11
CA THR A 222 -3.71 -0.07 -4.24
C THR A 222 -3.13 1.16 -3.54
N VAL A 223 -3.69 2.34 -3.80
CA VAL A 223 -3.27 3.60 -3.17
C VAL A 223 -3.51 3.55 -1.66
N GLY A 224 -4.67 3.03 -1.25
CA GLY A 224 -5.02 2.83 0.15
C GLY A 224 -4.05 1.92 0.88
N LEU A 225 -3.62 0.82 0.25
CA LEU A 225 -2.64 -0.09 0.82
C LEU A 225 -1.27 0.59 1.00
N VAL A 226 -0.81 1.33 0.00
CA VAL A 226 0.46 2.09 0.08
C VAL A 226 0.39 3.12 1.21
N GLN A 227 -0.66 3.92 1.26
CA GLN A 227 -0.84 4.93 2.30
C GLN A 227 -1.01 4.32 3.70
N PHE A 228 -1.73 3.20 3.80
CA PHE A 228 -1.86 2.45 5.05
C PHE A 228 -0.49 2.10 5.63
N PHE A 229 0.43 1.55 4.81
CA PHE A 229 1.76 1.21 5.31
C PHE A 229 2.57 2.42 5.75
N PHE A 230 2.48 3.53 5.02
CA PHE A 230 3.18 4.76 5.42
C PHE A 230 2.72 5.27 6.78
N ILE A 231 1.40 5.39 6.99
CA ILE A 231 0.87 5.98 8.23
C ILE A 231 0.83 4.98 9.39
N TRP A 232 0.65 3.67 9.12
CA TRP A 232 0.69 2.64 10.16
C TRP A 232 2.06 2.51 10.80
N ASN A 233 3.14 2.62 10.00
CA ASN A 233 4.51 2.50 10.48
C ASN A 233 5.14 3.83 10.90
N ASP A 234 4.36 4.92 10.90
CA ASP A 234 4.89 6.21 11.31
C ASP A 234 5.10 6.26 12.84
N LEU A 235 6.30 6.60 13.23
CA LEU A 235 6.68 6.84 14.62
C LEU A 235 6.76 8.33 14.93
N LEU A 236 7.29 9.14 14.00
CA LEU A 236 7.72 10.50 14.29
C LEU A 236 6.54 11.45 14.49
N ILE A 237 5.57 11.43 13.59
CA ILE A 237 4.34 12.24 13.70
C ILE A 237 3.55 11.79 14.94
N ALA A 238 3.42 10.45 15.11
CA ALA A 238 2.73 9.89 16.27
C ALA A 238 3.39 10.31 17.59
N LEU A 239 4.71 10.19 17.72
CA LEU A 239 5.46 10.58 18.91
C LEU A 239 5.31 12.08 19.21
N THR A 240 5.24 12.91 18.16
CA THR A 240 5.09 14.36 18.32
C THR A 240 3.72 14.75 18.88
N PHE A 241 2.64 14.07 18.45
CA PHE A 241 1.27 14.50 18.77
C PHE A 241 0.57 13.65 19.84
N THR A 242 1.13 12.51 20.26
CA THR A 242 0.55 11.65 21.32
C THR A 242 1.32 11.74 22.62
N ASN A 243 1.30 12.92 23.25
CA ASN A 243 1.98 13.16 24.53
C ASN A 243 1.32 12.43 25.72
N ASN A 244 0.02 12.10 25.61
CA ASN A 244 -0.70 11.29 26.59
C ASN A 244 -0.51 9.81 26.27
N GLN A 245 -0.18 9.00 27.31
CA GLN A 245 -0.03 7.55 27.16
C GLN A 245 -1.29 6.88 26.59
N ASP A 246 -2.48 7.35 27.00
CA ASP A 246 -3.76 6.78 26.54
C ASP A 246 -4.04 7.01 25.05
N LEU A 247 -3.31 7.90 24.40
CA LEU A 247 -3.50 8.22 22.98
C LEU A 247 -2.39 7.66 22.07
N ARG A 248 -1.39 6.99 22.66
CA ARG A 248 -0.26 6.45 21.88
C ARG A 248 -0.72 5.47 20.82
N THR A 249 -0.08 5.55 19.67
CA THR A 249 -0.20 4.53 18.61
C THR A 249 0.68 3.34 18.94
N ILE A 250 0.49 2.22 18.22
CA ILE A 250 1.28 1.01 18.44
C ILE A 250 2.78 1.27 18.29
N GLN A 251 3.19 2.09 17.32
CA GLN A 251 4.61 2.40 17.08
C GLN A 251 5.24 3.15 18.26
N VAL A 252 4.51 4.10 18.82
CA VAL A 252 4.96 4.83 20.03
C VAL A 252 4.90 3.93 21.26
N GLY A 253 3.88 3.07 21.35
CA GLY A 253 3.69 2.14 22.46
C GLY A 253 4.82 1.12 22.59
N LEU A 254 5.46 0.72 21.49
CA LEU A 254 6.62 -0.18 21.54
C LEU A 254 7.80 0.40 22.36
N LEU A 255 7.90 1.72 22.45
CA LEU A 255 8.93 2.39 23.26
C LEU A 255 8.73 2.20 24.77
N ASN A 256 7.51 1.86 25.21
CA ASN A 256 7.21 1.66 26.64
C ASN A 256 7.89 0.44 27.28
N PHE A 257 8.33 -0.52 26.44
CA PHE A 257 9.05 -1.71 26.93
C PHE A 257 10.51 -1.43 27.27
N THR A 258 11.01 -0.24 26.95
CA THR A 258 12.31 0.25 27.40
C THR A 258 12.07 1.07 28.67
N GLY A 259 12.44 0.52 29.82
CA GLY A 259 12.31 1.19 31.11
C GLY A 259 13.37 2.25 31.36
N ASP A 260 13.26 2.90 32.52
CA ASP A 260 14.26 3.85 33.00
C ASP A 260 15.63 3.19 33.08
N PHE A 261 16.70 3.95 32.77
CA PHE A 261 18.09 3.48 32.73
C PHE A 261 18.39 2.35 31.71
N GLY A 262 17.51 2.17 30.70
CA GLY A 262 17.75 1.21 29.62
C GLY A 262 17.39 -0.25 29.95
N ALA A 263 16.69 -0.49 31.09
CA ALA A 263 16.16 -1.81 31.38
C ALA A 263 15.04 -2.15 30.39
N THR A 264 15.32 -3.05 29.45
CA THR A 264 14.35 -3.47 28.41
C THR A 264 13.77 -4.84 28.77
N GLN A 265 12.44 -4.93 28.70
CA GLN A 265 11.72 -6.21 28.82
C GLN A 265 11.64 -6.85 27.40
N TYR A 266 12.65 -7.64 27.07
CA TYR A 266 12.81 -8.18 25.72
C TYR A 266 11.69 -9.14 25.31
N GLY A 267 11.26 -10.06 26.17
CA GLY A 267 10.18 -10.99 25.89
C GLY A 267 8.88 -10.30 25.48
N PRO A 268 8.28 -9.46 26.36
CA PRO A 268 7.09 -8.67 26.04
C PRO A 268 7.28 -7.71 24.86
N LEU A 269 8.46 -7.09 24.70
CA LEU A 269 8.76 -6.23 23.55
C LEU A 269 8.66 -7.01 22.22
N PHE A 270 9.32 -8.16 22.13
CA PHE A 270 9.27 -8.98 20.92
C PHE A 270 7.86 -9.55 20.69
N ALA A 271 7.11 -9.87 21.75
CA ALA A 271 5.71 -10.24 21.62
C ALA A 271 4.86 -9.09 21.02
N ALA A 272 5.05 -7.87 21.50
CA ALA A 272 4.39 -6.68 20.96
C ALA A 272 4.76 -6.43 19.50
N ILE A 273 6.04 -6.57 19.13
CA ILE A 273 6.50 -6.47 17.74
C ILE A 273 5.85 -7.57 16.88
N CYS A 274 5.75 -8.81 17.37
CA CYS A 274 5.07 -9.90 16.68
C CYS A 274 3.59 -9.56 16.44
N ILE A 275 2.87 -9.06 17.43
CA ILE A 275 1.46 -8.62 17.28
C ILE A 275 1.36 -7.57 16.17
N ASN A 276 2.23 -6.58 16.17
CA ASN A 276 2.24 -5.53 15.14
C ASN A 276 2.54 -6.06 13.75
N VAL A 277 3.61 -6.85 13.59
CA VAL A 277 4.07 -7.38 12.29
C VAL A 277 3.06 -8.38 11.73
N PHE A 278 2.63 -9.37 12.52
CA PHE A 278 1.67 -10.36 12.05
C PHE A 278 0.28 -9.77 11.83
N GLY A 279 -0.15 -8.81 12.66
CA GLY A 279 -1.39 -8.05 12.44
C GLY A 279 -1.35 -7.29 11.10
N THR A 280 -0.26 -6.60 10.84
CA THR A 280 -0.04 -5.87 9.57
C THR A 280 0.01 -6.82 8.38
N LEU A 281 0.69 -7.97 8.52
CA LEU A 281 0.76 -9.00 7.48
C LEU A 281 -0.63 -9.59 7.16
N LEU A 282 -1.46 -9.84 8.16
CA LEU A 282 -2.84 -10.29 7.96
C LEU A 282 -3.65 -9.25 7.18
N ILE A 283 -3.59 -7.98 7.56
CA ILE A 283 -4.27 -6.89 6.83
C ILE A 283 -3.78 -6.86 5.37
N TYR A 284 -2.47 -6.97 5.14
CA TYR A 284 -1.89 -7.03 3.80
C TYR A 284 -2.44 -8.21 2.97
N LEU A 285 -2.45 -9.42 3.53
CA LEU A 285 -2.93 -10.61 2.83
C LEU A 285 -4.40 -10.48 2.41
N PHE A 286 -5.26 -9.92 3.28
CA PHE A 286 -6.66 -9.66 2.96
C PHE A 286 -6.84 -8.61 1.85
N LEU A 287 -6.11 -7.49 1.94
CA LEU A 287 -6.19 -6.41 0.95
C LEU A 287 -5.57 -6.83 -0.40
N ASN A 288 -4.41 -7.48 -0.38
CA ASN A 288 -3.70 -7.91 -1.59
C ASN A 288 -4.52 -8.89 -2.44
N GLN A 289 -5.27 -9.83 -1.82
CA GLN A 289 -6.15 -10.71 -2.55
C GLN A 289 -7.23 -9.97 -3.35
N LYS A 290 -7.76 -8.86 -2.81
CA LYS A 290 -8.76 -8.03 -3.51
C LYS A 290 -8.13 -7.23 -4.65
N VAL A 291 -6.91 -6.72 -4.45
CA VAL A 291 -6.14 -6.01 -5.49
C VAL A 291 -5.81 -6.95 -6.65
N MET A 292 -5.29 -8.14 -6.38
CA MET A 292 -4.92 -9.12 -7.41
C MET A 292 -6.12 -9.61 -8.23
N LYS A 293 -7.26 -9.88 -7.58
CA LYS A 293 -8.50 -10.25 -8.30
C LYS A 293 -9.00 -9.15 -9.23
N GLY A 294 -8.79 -7.88 -8.86
CA GLY A 294 -9.15 -6.74 -9.69
C GLY A 294 -8.27 -6.58 -10.93
N LEU A 295 -6.97 -6.85 -10.81
CA LEU A 295 -6.02 -6.77 -11.93
C LEU A 295 -6.23 -7.89 -12.95
N THR A 296 -6.48 -9.12 -12.49
CA THR A 296 -6.69 -10.28 -13.39
C THR A 296 -8.01 -10.21 -14.16
N SER A 297 -9.07 -9.64 -13.57
CA SER A 297 -10.36 -9.47 -14.26
C SER A 297 -10.30 -8.40 -15.38
N GLY A 298 -9.40 -7.43 -15.27
CA GLY A 298 -9.15 -6.42 -16.31
C GLY A 298 -8.29 -6.93 -17.48
N ALA A 299 -7.33 -7.82 -17.20
CA ALA A 299 -6.41 -8.36 -18.22
C ALA A 299 -7.03 -9.46 -19.13
N LEU A 300 -8.15 -10.07 -18.73
CA LEU A 300 -8.85 -11.11 -19.51
C LEU A 300 -9.92 -10.55 -20.45
N LYS A 301 -10.12 -9.23 -20.52
CA LYS A 301 -11.08 -8.55 -21.40
C LYS A 301 -10.42 -7.73 -22.51
N GLY A 302 -9.10 -7.87 -22.72
CA GLY A 302 -8.34 -7.27 -23.81
C GLY A 302 -7.95 -8.28 -24.88
#